data_62299a2fac88f55c4c4c70bd83366cf1
#
_entry.id   62299a2fac88f55c4c4c70bd83366cf1
#
_cell.length_a   1.000
_cell.length_b   1.000
_cell.length_c   1.000
_cell.angle_alpha   90.00
_cell.angle_beta   90.00
_cell.angle_gamma   90.00
#
_symmetry.space_group_name_H-M   'P 1'
#
loop_
_entity.id
_entity.type
_entity.pdbx_description
1 polymer ?
#
loop_
_entity_poly.entity_id
_entity_poly.type
_entity_poly.pdbx_seq_one_letter_code
_entity_poly.pdbx_strand_id
1 'polypeptide(L)'
;MVAYLRREIRMPKETFFNLPDDKRKLIISSAMQEFSKTNYDTASINQICKKSNIPKGSFYQYFADKLDLYVYIMTLAIEKKIKFFSTAIEE
;
A
#
# COMPACT_ATOMS: atom_id res chain seq x y z
N MET A 1 19.82 6.01 -14.91
CA MET A 1 19.89 4.97 -13.87
C MET A 1 18.70 5.00 -12.93
N VAL A 2 18.51 6.12 -12.26
CA VAL A 2 17.39 6.22 -11.31
C VAL A 2 16.04 6.05 -11.99
N ALA A 3 15.85 6.65 -13.17
CA ALA A 3 14.59 6.53 -13.91
C ALA A 3 14.32 5.10 -14.36
N TYR A 4 15.37 4.38 -14.72
CA TYR A 4 15.25 2.98 -15.11
C TYR A 4 14.82 2.11 -13.93
N LEU A 5 15.47 2.30 -12.78
CA LEU A 5 15.13 1.56 -11.57
C LEU A 5 13.70 1.84 -11.13
N ARG A 6 13.24 3.09 -11.30
CA ARG A 6 11.89 3.47 -10.92
C ARG A 6 10.83 2.69 -11.71
N ARG A 7 11.11 2.34 -12.96
CA ARG A 7 10.19 1.53 -13.78
C ARG A 7 10.04 0.12 -13.24
N GLU A 8 11.11 -0.41 -12.66
CA GLU A 8 11.13 -1.76 -12.14
C GLU A 8 10.55 -1.86 -10.73
N ILE A 9 10.48 -0.75 -10.01
CA ILE A 9 9.97 -0.73 -8.64
C ILE A 9 8.46 -0.55 -8.69
N ARG A 10 7.74 -1.48 -8.08
CA ARG A 10 6.30 -1.36 -7.94
C ARG A 10 5.97 -0.42 -6.80
N MET A 11 5.23 0.62 -7.09
CA MET A 11 4.89 1.64 -6.10
C MET A 11 3.60 2.33 -6.53
N PRO A 12 2.94 3.00 -5.58
CA PRO A 12 1.74 3.77 -5.92
C PRO A 12 2.06 4.87 -6.92
N LYS A 13 1.05 5.28 -7.66
CA LYS A 13 1.17 6.43 -8.55
C LYS A 13 1.21 7.71 -7.73
N GLU A 14 1.71 8.76 -8.35
CA GLU A 14 1.83 10.06 -7.69
C GLU A 14 0.49 10.56 -7.14
N THR A 15 -0.60 10.27 -7.83
CA THR A 15 -1.95 10.64 -7.40
C THR A 15 -2.28 10.10 -6.01
N PHE A 16 -1.76 8.93 -5.64
CA PHE A 16 -1.97 8.40 -4.30
C PHE A 16 -1.31 9.30 -3.25
N PHE A 17 -0.08 9.70 -3.50
CA PHE A 17 0.67 10.52 -2.54
C PHE A 17 0.12 11.94 -2.42
N ASN A 18 -0.65 12.38 -3.41
CA ASN A 18 -1.29 13.69 -3.37
C ASN A 18 -2.61 13.71 -2.60
N LEU A 19 -3.09 12.55 -2.18
CA LEU A 19 -4.29 12.47 -1.36
C LEU A 19 -4.04 13.07 0.03
N PRO A 20 -5.08 13.58 0.69
CA PRO A 20 -4.96 13.97 2.10
C PRO A 20 -4.49 12.81 2.96
N ASP A 21 -3.78 13.12 4.04
CA ASP A 21 -3.22 12.10 4.94
C ASP A 21 -4.25 11.10 5.44
N ASP A 22 -5.39 11.58 5.87
CA ASP A 22 -6.43 10.71 6.42
C ASP A 22 -6.95 9.73 5.37
N LYS A 23 -7.05 10.17 4.12
CA LYS A 23 -7.51 9.32 3.03
C LYS A 23 -6.48 8.24 2.72
N ARG A 24 -5.19 8.62 2.63
CA ARG A 24 -4.13 7.64 2.41
C ARG A 24 -4.08 6.62 3.52
N LYS A 25 -4.17 7.07 4.77
CA LYS A 25 -4.14 6.18 5.93
C LYS A 25 -5.31 5.20 5.92
N LEU A 26 -6.47 5.66 5.50
CA LEU A 26 -7.65 4.79 5.42
C LEU A 26 -7.46 3.71 4.35
N ILE A 27 -6.91 4.06 3.20
CA ILE A 27 -6.63 3.09 2.15
C ILE A 27 -5.60 2.07 2.65
N ILE A 28 -4.53 2.53 3.29
CA ILE A 28 -3.48 1.66 3.82
C ILE A 28 -4.04 0.71 4.87
N SER A 29 -4.81 1.21 5.83
CA SER A 29 -5.36 0.36 6.89
C SER A 29 -6.36 -0.64 6.34
N SER A 30 -7.19 -0.23 5.38
CA SER A 30 -8.14 -1.14 4.73
C SER A 30 -7.42 -2.26 3.99
N ALA A 31 -6.34 -1.93 3.28
CA ALA A 31 -5.54 -2.91 2.57
C ALA A 31 -4.83 -3.87 3.54
N MET A 32 -4.27 -3.34 4.62
CA MET A 32 -3.63 -4.18 5.63
C MET A 32 -4.61 -5.18 6.24
N GLN A 33 -5.82 -4.73 6.54
CA GLN A 33 -6.85 -5.63 7.05
C GLN A 33 -7.19 -6.73 6.06
N GLU A 34 -7.36 -6.36 4.80
CA GLU A 34 -7.73 -7.33 3.78
C GLU A 34 -6.62 -8.38 3.58
N PHE A 35 -5.38 -7.93 3.47
CA PHE A 35 -4.25 -8.84 3.25
C PHE A 35 -3.90 -9.68 4.48
N SER A 36 -4.25 -9.23 5.68
CA SER A 36 -4.03 -10.03 6.88
C SER A 36 -5.15 -11.05 7.11
N LYS A 37 -6.33 -10.78 6.61
CA LYS A 37 -7.50 -11.64 6.76
C LYS A 37 -7.50 -12.78 5.75
N THR A 38 -6.94 -12.54 4.57
CA THR A 38 -6.91 -13.49 3.48
C THR A 38 -5.47 -13.60 2.96
N ASN A 39 -5.26 -14.40 1.91
CA ASN A 39 -3.97 -14.38 1.23
C ASN A 39 -4.03 -13.43 0.03
N TYR A 40 -2.89 -13.25 -0.64
CA TYR A 40 -2.82 -12.33 -1.77
C TYR A 40 -3.84 -12.67 -2.86
N ASP A 41 -3.96 -13.96 -3.19
CA ASP A 41 -4.82 -14.37 -4.30
C ASP A 41 -6.29 -14.07 -4.06
N THR A 42 -6.74 -14.25 -2.82
CA THR A 42 -8.15 -14.07 -2.46
C THR A 42 -8.47 -12.68 -1.94
N ALA A 43 -7.47 -11.86 -1.67
CA ALA A 43 -7.69 -10.48 -1.22
C ALA A 43 -8.45 -9.70 -2.27
N SER A 44 -9.46 -8.95 -1.84
CA SER A 44 -10.44 -8.31 -2.71
C SER A 44 -10.21 -6.82 -2.81
N ILE A 45 -9.89 -6.34 -4.02
CA ILE A 45 -9.82 -4.90 -4.30
C ILE A 45 -11.17 -4.24 -4.02
N ASN A 46 -12.27 -4.92 -4.34
CA ASN A 46 -13.61 -4.38 -4.08
C ASN A 46 -13.83 -4.12 -2.59
N GLN A 47 -13.40 -5.03 -1.73
CA GLN A 47 -13.53 -4.85 -0.29
C GLN A 47 -12.65 -3.71 0.23
N ILE A 48 -11.45 -3.60 -0.29
CA ILE A 48 -10.55 -2.51 0.09
C ILE A 48 -11.16 -1.16 -0.28
N CYS A 49 -11.70 -1.05 -1.50
CA CYS A 49 -12.36 0.17 -1.96
C CYS A 49 -13.58 0.49 -1.10
N LYS A 50 -14.38 -0.52 -0.77
CA LYS A 50 -15.57 -0.33 0.04
C LYS A 50 -15.23 0.18 1.44
N LYS A 51 -14.24 -0.43 2.07
CA LYS A 51 -13.82 -0.03 3.43
C LYS A 51 -13.16 1.34 3.44
N SER A 52 -12.44 1.70 2.40
CA SER A 52 -11.78 3.00 2.30
C SER A 52 -12.67 4.06 1.66
N ASN A 53 -13.89 3.70 1.33
CA ASN A 53 -14.90 4.63 0.82
C ASN A 53 -14.47 5.31 -0.48
N ILE A 54 -13.88 4.53 -1.38
CA ILE A 54 -13.52 5.02 -2.71
C ILE A 54 -14.22 4.18 -3.77
N PRO A 55 -14.60 4.79 -4.91
CA PRO A 55 -15.11 4.00 -6.02
C PRO A 55 -14.05 3.05 -6.57
N LYS A 56 -14.46 1.89 -7.06
CA LYS A 56 -13.53 0.92 -7.61
C LYS A 56 -12.67 1.52 -8.73
N GLY A 57 -13.26 2.36 -9.57
CA GLY A 57 -12.52 3.03 -10.66
C GLY A 57 -11.40 3.92 -10.15
N SER A 58 -11.57 4.52 -8.97
CA SER A 58 -10.55 5.38 -8.39
C SER A 58 -9.32 4.60 -7.95
N PHE A 59 -9.48 3.32 -7.62
CA PHE A 59 -8.34 2.48 -7.23
C PHE A 59 -7.23 2.54 -8.29
N TYR A 60 -7.62 2.44 -9.56
CA TYR A 60 -6.63 2.40 -10.64
C TYR A 60 -6.03 3.76 -10.96
N GLN A 61 -6.54 4.82 -10.35
CA GLN A 61 -5.88 6.11 -10.37
C GLN A 61 -4.69 6.15 -9.40
N TYR A 62 -4.66 5.27 -8.42
CA TYR A 62 -3.63 5.25 -7.38
C TYR A 62 -2.65 4.09 -7.52
N PHE A 63 -3.10 2.96 -8.02
CA PHE A 63 -2.30 1.74 -8.16
C PHE A 63 -2.54 1.13 -9.53
N ALA A 64 -1.48 0.61 -10.14
CA ALA A 64 -1.64 -0.03 -11.44
C ALA A 64 -2.45 -1.32 -11.34
N ASP A 65 -2.26 -2.08 -10.25
CA ASP A 65 -2.95 -3.35 -10.03
C ASP A 65 -2.85 -3.75 -8.55
N LYS A 66 -3.41 -4.91 -8.23
CA LYS A 66 -3.39 -5.44 -6.87
C LYS A 66 -1.96 -5.68 -6.38
N LEU A 67 -1.08 -6.10 -7.26
CA LEU A 67 0.31 -6.37 -6.88
C LEU A 67 1.04 -5.10 -6.45
N ASP A 68 0.81 -3.99 -7.14
CA ASP A 68 1.40 -2.70 -6.73
C ASP A 68 0.98 -2.33 -5.32
N LEU A 69 -0.29 -2.50 -5.01
CA LEU A 69 -0.78 -2.23 -3.66
C LEU A 69 -0.15 -3.18 -2.64
N TYR A 70 -0.12 -4.47 -2.97
CA TYR A 70 0.41 -5.48 -2.05
C TYR A 70 1.89 -5.22 -1.73
N VAL A 71 2.69 -4.95 -2.76
CA VAL A 71 4.12 -4.66 -2.57
C VAL A 71 4.32 -3.42 -1.71
N TYR A 72 3.51 -2.39 -1.95
CA TYR A 72 3.59 -1.17 -1.15
C TYR A 72 3.27 -1.44 0.33
N ILE A 73 2.19 -2.19 0.59
CA ILE A 73 1.80 -2.52 1.96
C ILE A 73 2.87 -3.36 2.65
N MET A 74 3.44 -4.33 1.95
CA MET A 74 4.52 -5.14 2.50
C MET A 74 5.76 -4.31 2.78
N THR A 75 6.09 -3.37 1.90
CA THR A 75 7.22 -2.47 2.10
C THR A 75 7.03 -1.63 3.36
N LEU A 76 5.83 -1.08 3.56
CA LEU A 76 5.54 -0.31 4.77
C LEU A 76 5.67 -1.15 6.03
N ALA A 77 5.19 -2.38 5.98
CA ALA A 77 5.28 -3.29 7.12
C ALA A 77 6.72 -3.63 7.48
N ILE A 78 7.55 -3.88 6.46
CA ILE A 78 8.96 -4.19 6.64
C ILE A 78 9.70 -2.96 7.19
N GLU A 79 9.45 -1.79 6.65
CA GLU A 79 10.07 -0.55 7.14
C GLU A 79 9.75 -0.31 8.60
N LYS A 80 8.53 -0.55 9.00
CA LYS A 80 8.11 -0.40 10.38
C LYS A 80 8.86 -1.35 11.31
N LYS A 81 9.04 -2.61 10.89
CA LYS A 81 9.78 -3.59 11.67
C LYS A 81 11.25 -3.23 11.79
N ILE A 82 11.86 -2.79 10.70
CA ILE A 82 13.27 -2.39 10.71
C ILE A 82 13.47 -1.21 11.66
N LYS A 83 12.60 -0.22 11.60
CA LYS A 83 12.68 0.95 12.47
C LYS A 83 12.57 0.55 13.94
N PHE A 84 11.63 -0.33 14.26
CA PHE A 84 11.46 -0.80 15.63
C PHE A 84 12.71 -1.53 16.12
N PHE A 85 13.26 -2.40 15.28
CA PHE A 85 14.44 -3.19 15.59
C PHE A 85 15.66 -2.31 15.82
N SER A 86 15.86 -1.31 14.95
CA SER A 86 16.97 -0.37 15.08
C SER A 86 16.90 0.41 16.37
N THR A 87 15.70 0.86 16.75
CA THR A 87 15.50 1.59 17.99
C THR A 87 15.84 0.72 19.21
N ALA A 88 15.43 -0.54 19.18
CA ALA A 88 15.73 -1.47 20.26
C ALA A 88 17.23 -1.73 20.41
N ILE A 89 17.95 -1.81 19.27
CA ILE A 89 19.39 -2.06 19.30
C ILE A 89 20.15 -0.85 19.84
N GLU A 90 19.71 0.36 19.55
CA GLU A 90 20.36 1.58 19.98
C GLU A 90 20.28 1.80 21.49
N GLU A 91 19.35 1.18 22.13
CA GLU A 91 19.25 1.25 23.59
C GLU A 91 20.27 0.34 24.27
#